data_396f4b1702623e329cf5e9e166940c67
#
_entry.id   396f4b1702623e329cf5e9e166940c67
#
_cell.length_a   1.000
_cell.length_b   1.000
_cell.length_c   1.000
_cell.angle_alpha   90.00
_cell.angle_beta   90.00
_cell.angle_gamma   90.00
#
_symmetry.space_group_name_H-M   'P 1'
#
loop_
_entity.id
_entity.type
_entity.pdbx_description
1 polymer ?
#
loop_
_entity_poly.entity_id
_entity_poly.type
_entity_poly.pdbx_seq_one_letter_code
_entity_poly.pdbx_strand_id
1 'polypeptide(L)'
;YTHPDLQANIWVNPNPTKGDQHGYNFVNNTAELDWSYADREEYQGQIYYSNADHGTHVAGTIAAVNDNDRGVCGIAGGRNGAGGVKIMSCQIFGDPDKRSYPTEDAFRYAADNGALICQCSYGYSYSTGSKDEMEAMRQWFMNSSEKAAIDYFIANAGKNDPDSPIEGGVVIFAAGNDGDLFGGVSEYPASYEAVVSVAAMGSDFLPAYYTCYNDEVDITAPGGDLYNSSLGTDNGGVLSTILS
;
A
#
# COMPACT_ATOMS: atom_id res chain seq x y z
N TYR A 1 9.56 -3.85 -10.62
CA TYR A 1 10.04 -2.63 -11.32
C TYR A 1 10.23 -2.83 -12.82
N THR A 2 10.28 -4.08 -13.30
CA THR A 2 10.45 -4.41 -14.73
C THR A 2 9.14 -4.47 -15.53
N HIS A 3 7.99 -4.30 -14.88
CA HIS A 3 6.69 -4.37 -15.56
C HIS A 3 6.61 -3.31 -16.69
N PRO A 4 6.27 -3.69 -17.93
CA PRO A 4 6.38 -2.81 -19.10
C PRO A 4 5.48 -1.57 -19.03
N ASP A 5 4.37 -1.62 -18.26
CA ASP A 5 3.46 -0.51 -18.06
C ASP A 5 3.80 0.38 -16.85
N LEU A 6 4.80 0.00 -16.06
CA LEU A 6 5.26 0.74 -14.88
C LEU A 6 6.68 1.29 -15.04
N GLN A 7 7.50 0.67 -15.85
CA GLN A 7 8.95 0.88 -15.90
C GLN A 7 9.36 2.36 -16.05
N ALA A 8 8.64 3.13 -16.85
CA ALA A 8 8.97 4.56 -17.04
C ALA A 8 8.63 5.43 -15.79
N ASN A 9 7.79 4.91 -14.91
CA ASN A 9 7.38 5.58 -13.67
C ASN A 9 7.99 4.94 -12.41
N ILE A 10 8.96 4.06 -12.57
CA ILE A 10 9.76 3.59 -11.44
C ILE A 10 10.81 4.65 -11.07
N TRP A 11 10.92 4.91 -9.78
CA TRP A 11 11.95 5.79 -9.24
C TRP A 11 13.36 5.21 -9.47
N VAL A 12 14.28 6.09 -9.76
CA VAL A 12 15.70 5.75 -9.87
C VAL A 12 16.46 6.53 -8.80
N ASN A 13 17.10 5.80 -7.90
CA ASN A 13 17.88 6.39 -6.82
C ASN A 13 19.05 7.18 -7.42
N PRO A 14 19.15 8.50 -7.19
CA PRO A 14 20.25 9.30 -7.69
C PRO A 14 21.58 9.00 -6.99
N ASN A 15 21.55 8.40 -5.79
CA ASN A 15 22.72 8.12 -4.99
C ASN A 15 22.65 6.73 -4.31
N PRO A 16 22.61 5.63 -5.07
CA PRO A 16 22.46 4.30 -4.52
C PRO A 16 23.69 3.92 -3.68
N THR A 17 23.49 3.58 -2.41
CA THR A 17 24.56 3.20 -1.47
C THR A 17 24.64 1.70 -1.23
N LYS A 18 23.55 0.99 -1.50
CA LYS A 18 23.39 -0.46 -1.26
C LYS A 18 22.99 -1.22 -2.53
N GLY A 19 23.19 -0.61 -3.70
CA GLY A 19 22.69 -1.11 -4.97
C GLY A 19 21.19 -0.87 -5.21
N ASP A 20 20.57 -0.12 -4.34
CA ASP A 20 19.14 0.21 -4.21
C ASP A 20 18.65 1.19 -5.27
N GLN A 21 18.74 0.80 -6.53
CA GLN A 21 18.41 1.67 -7.67
C GLN A 21 16.91 2.00 -7.76
N HIS A 22 16.02 1.08 -7.37
CA HIS A 22 14.57 1.23 -7.56
C HIS A 22 13.76 1.11 -6.26
N GLY A 23 14.45 1.06 -5.14
CA GLY A 23 13.92 0.79 -3.83
C GLY A 23 14.71 -0.31 -3.14
N TYR A 24 14.14 -0.93 -2.12
CA TYR A 24 14.85 -1.90 -1.29
C TYR A 24 13.94 -2.99 -0.75
N ASN A 25 14.46 -4.21 -0.64
CA ASN A 25 13.81 -5.33 0.00
C ASN A 25 14.28 -5.41 1.46
N PHE A 26 13.46 -4.92 2.36
CA PHE A 26 13.76 -4.88 3.79
C PHE A 26 13.65 -6.23 4.47
N VAL A 27 12.85 -7.16 3.91
CA VAL A 27 12.70 -8.52 4.43
C VAL A 27 13.99 -9.31 4.31
N ASN A 28 14.64 -9.22 3.16
CA ASN A 28 15.86 -9.95 2.84
C ASN A 28 17.12 -9.08 3.00
N ASN A 29 16.96 -7.78 3.33
CA ASN A 29 18.04 -6.81 3.45
C ASN A 29 18.93 -6.78 2.19
N THR A 30 18.30 -6.64 1.02
CA THR A 30 18.94 -6.64 -0.30
C THR A 30 18.31 -5.62 -1.24
N ALA A 31 19.05 -5.19 -2.25
CA ALA A 31 18.53 -4.37 -3.34
C ALA A 31 17.67 -5.16 -4.34
N GLU A 32 17.68 -6.48 -4.31
CA GLU A 32 16.82 -7.32 -5.13
C GLU A 32 15.39 -7.30 -4.60
N LEU A 33 14.50 -6.68 -5.39
CA LEU A 33 13.06 -6.72 -5.14
C LEU A 33 12.56 -8.08 -5.65
N ASP A 34 12.08 -8.90 -4.74
CA ASP A 34 11.68 -10.27 -5.02
C ASP A 34 10.16 -10.41 -4.99
N TRP A 35 9.59 -10.69 -6.16
CA TRP A 35 8.16 -10.93 -6.35
C TRP A 35 7.80 -12.42 -6.30
N SER A 36 8.78 -13.31 -6.19
CA SER A 36 8.56 -14.76 -6.25
C SER A 36 7.96 -15.35 -4.98
N TYR A 37 7.93 -14.59 -3.90
CA TYR A 37 7.28 -15.01 -2.66
C TYR A 37 5.81 -14.63 -2.69
N ALA A 38 5.00 -15.61 -3.04
CA ALA A 38 3.56 -15.54 -2.86
C ALA A 38 3.19 -15.98 -1.44
N ASP A 39 2.19 -15.35 -0.85
CA ASP A 39 1.59 -15.86 0.37
C ASP A 39 1.00 -17.23 0.10
N ARG A 40 1.47 -18.22 0.87
CA ARG A 40 1.00 -19.59 0.77
C ARG A 40 -0.13 -19.79 1.77
N GLU A 41 -1.34 -19.88 1.26
CA GLU A 41 -2.52 -20.20 2.06
C GLU A 41 -2.94 -21.65 1.82
N GLU A 42 -3.26 -22.37 2.90
CA GLU A 42 -3.85 -23.70 2.82
C GLU A 42 -5.34 -23.60 3.18
N TYR A 43 -6.20 -23.83 2.20
CA TYR A 43 -7.63 -23.87 2.40
C TYR A 43 -8.19 -25.20 1.89
N GLN A 44 -8.87 -25.97 2.74
CA GLN A 44 -9.47 -27.28 2.45
C GLN A 44 -8.48 -28.31 1.87
N GLY A 45 -7.22 -28.27 2.32
CA GLY A 45 -6.17 -29.19 1.86
C GLY A 45 -5.58 -28.84 0.49
N GLN A 46 -5.94 -27.69 -0.08
CA GLN A 46 -5.32 -27.13 -1.27
C GLN A 46 -4.45 -25.93 -0.91
N ILE A 47 -3.32 -25.82 -1.58
CA ILE A 47 -2.41 -24.68 -1.41
C ILE A 47 -2.74 -23.66 -2.49
N TYR A 48 -3.03 -22.45 -2.03
CA TYR A 48 -3.20 -21.27 -2.85
C TYR A 48 -2.00 -20.35 -2.64
N TYR A 49 -1.55 -19.74 -3.71
CA TYR A 49 -0.55 -18.68 -3.67
C TYR A 49 -1.27 -17.38 -4.00
N SER A 50 -1.42 -16.52 -3.00
CA SER A 50 -2.09 -15.24 -3.14
C SER A 50 -1.11 -14.08 -2.94
N ASN A 51 -1.51 -12.90 -3.41
CA ASN A 51 -0.86 -11.61 -3.14
C ASN A 51 0.55 -11.35 -3.72
N ALA A 52 1.14 -12.25 -4.51
CA ALA A 52 2.39 -11.93 -5.22
C ALA A 52 2.24 -10.70 -6.12
N ASP A 53 1.03 -10.48 -6.64
CA ASP A 53 0.67 -9.37 -7.52
C ASP A 53 0.30 -8.08 -6.80
N HIS A 54 0.00 -8.13 -5.49
CA HIS A 54 -0.65 -7.05 -4.76
C HIS A 54 0.08 -5.71 -4.91
N GLY A 55 1.39 -5.67 -4.62
CA GLY A 55 2.18 -4.46 -4.76
C GLY A 55 2.27 -3.95 -6.21
N THR A 56 2.29 -4.87 -7.19
CA THR A 56 2.28 -4.53 -8.61
C THR A 56 0.94 -3.94 -9.02
N HIS A 57 -0.17 -4.49 -8.52
CA HIS A 57 -1.52 -3.99 -8.77
C HIS A 57 -1.72 -2.58 -8.17
N VAL A 58 -1.29 -2.38 -6.93
CA VAL A 58 -1.33 -1.07 -6.27
C VAL A 58 -0.50 -0.04 -7.05
N ALA A 59 0.72 -0.39 -7.45
CA ALA A 59 1.59 0.50 -8.23
C ALA A 59 0.96 0.87 -9.58
N GLY A 60 0.28 -0.08 -10.24
CA GLY A 60 -0.42 0.17 -11.51
C GLY A 60 -1.58 1.14 -11.36
N THR A 61 -2.40 0.98 -10.33
CA THR A 61 -3.49 1.90 -10.02
C THR A 61 -2.98 3.34 -9.82
N ILE A 62 -1.81 3.50 -9.19
CA ILE A 62 -1.19 4.81 -8.98
C ILE A 62 -0.54 5.34 -10.26
N ALA A 63 0.31 4.54 -10.90
CA ALA A 63 1.34 5.06 -11.80
C ALA A 63 1.53 4.28 -13.11
N ALA A 64 0.59 3.40 -13.52
CA ALA A 64 0.67 2.83 -14.87
C ALA A 64 0.71 3.97 -15.90
N VAL A 65 1.58 3.84 -16.90
CA VAL A 65 1.88 4.92 -17.85
C VAL A 65 0.69 5.17 -18.77
N ASN A 66 0.17 6.40 -18.77
CA ASN A 66 -0.96 6.74 -19.63
C ASN A 66 -0.51 7.01 -21.08
N ASP A 67 -1.41 6.75 -22.03
CA ASP A 67 -1.21 6.98 -23.48
C ASP A 67 0.01 6.25 -24.07
N ASN A 68 0.35 5.06 -23.58
CA ASN A 68 1.47 4.25 -24.07
C ASN A 68 1.03 3.03 -24.92
N ASP A 69 -0.25 2.94 -25.25
CA ASP A 69 -0.88 1.83 -26.00
C ASP A 69 -0.69 0.46 -25.32
N ARG A 70 -0.62 0.43 -23.99
CA ARG A 70 -0.43 -0.79 -23.18
C ARG A 70 -1.27 -0.73 -21.92
N GLY A 71 -1.65 -1.93 -21.42
CA GLY A 71 -2.17 -2.16 -20.08
C GLY A 71 -3.29 -1.22 -19.66
N VAL A 72 -3.07 -0.49 -18.59
CA VAL A 72 -4.05 0.38 -17.95
C VAL A 72 -3.53 1.81 -17.78
N CYS A 73 -4.40 2.70 -17.31
CA CYS A 73 -4.04 4.08 -16.97
C CYS A 73 -3.97 4.26 -15.45
N GLY A 74 -2.82 4.61 -14.93
CA GLY A 74 -2.67 5.00 -13.52
C GLY A 74 -3.23 6.41 -13.27
N ILE A 75 -3.77 6.64 -12.07
CA ILE A 75 -4.35 7.94 -11.68
C ILE A 75 -3.31 9.07 -11.81
N ALA A 76 -2.06 8.78 -11.48
CA ALA A 76 -0.94 9.70 -11.55
C ALA A 76 0.14 9.24 -12.56
N GLY A 77 -0.25 8.47 -13.58
CA GLY A 77 0.66 7.82 -14.55
C GLY A 77 1.35 8.76 -15.53
N GLY A 78 1.01 10.04 -15.52
CA GLY A 78 1.54 11.02 -16.49
C GLY A 78 1.01 10.76 -17.90
N ARG A 79 1.82 11.12 -18.89
CA ARG A 79 1.47 10.94 -20.30
C ARG A 79 2.67 10.52 -21.10
N ASN A 80 2.60 9.38 -21.80
CA ASN A 80 3.71 8.84 -22.60
C ASN A 80 5.04 8.76 -21.83
N GLY A 81 5.00 8.40 -20.53
CA GLY A 81 6.17 8.30 -19.66
C GLY A 81 6.72 9.64 -19.14
N ALA A 82 6.00 10.75 -19.38
CA ALA A 82 6.38 12.07 -18.87
C ALA A 82 5.35 12.61 -17.86
N GLY A 83 5.82 13.31 -16.83
CA GLY A 83 4.98 13.99 -15.84
C GLY A 83 4.24 13.06 -14.86
N GLY A 84 4.50 11.76 -14.90
CA GLY A 84 3.97 10.81 -13.92
C GLY A 84 4.75 10.83 -12.61
N VAL A 85 4.08 10.39 -11.52
CA VAL A 85 4.74 10.14 -10.23
C VAL A 85 5.77 9.01 -10.38
N LYS A 86 6.74 8.99 -9.48
CA LYS A 86 7.75 7.92 -9.44
C LYS A 86 7.51 7.00 -8.27
N ILE A 87 7.45 5.71 -8.53
CA ILE A 87 7.25 4.66 -7.53
C ILE A 87 8.60 4.19 -6.99
N MET A 88 8.84 4.45 -5.71
CA MET A 88 9.92 3.85 -4.93
C MET A 88 9.38 2.56 -4.30
N SER A 89 9.93 1.42 -4.66
CA SER A 89 9.46 0.14 -4.14
C SER A 89 10.12 -0.18 -2.81
N CYS A 90 9.35 -0.22 -1.74
CA CYS A 90 9.78 -0.63 -0.41
C CYS A 90 9.14 -1.98 -0.07
N GLN A 91 9.87 -3.06 -0.31
CA GLN A 91 9.35 -4.41 -0.05
C GLN A 91 9.44 -4.74 1.44
N ILE A 92 8.29 -4.93 2.06
CA ILE A 92 8.12 -5.25 3.49
C ILE A 92 7.49 -6.63 3.72
N PHE A 93 6.99 -7.26 2.67
CA PHE A 93 6.48 -8.63 2.66
C PHE A 93 7.35 -9.52 1.79
N GLY A 94 7.44 -10.80 2.13
CA GLY A 94 8.27 -11.76 1.41
C GLY A 94 8.13 -13.17 1.98
N ASP A 95 9.26 -13.79 2.27
CA ASP A 95 9.34 -15.16 2.76
C ASP A 95 8.37 -15.43 3.93
N PRO A 96 7.34 -16.29 3.76
CA PRO A 96 6.35 -16.56 4.79
C PRO A 96 6.96 -17.21 6.07
N ASP A 97 8.17 -17.74 5.97
CA ASP A 97 8.92 -18.26 7.13
C ASP A 97 9.60 -17.13 7.93
N LYS A 98 9.69 -15.94 7.37
CA LYS A 98 10.22 -14.73 8.03
C LYS A 98 9.08 -13.87 8.53
N ARG A 99 8.77 -13.98 9.80
CA ARG A 99 7.71 -13.20 10.46
C ARG A 99 8.12 -11.75 10.82
N SER A 100 9.07 -11.19 10.11
CA SER A 100 9.50 -9.81 10.32
C SER A 100 8.90 -8.91 9.25
N TYR A 101 8.18 -7.90 9.68
CA TYR A 101 7.65 -6.84 8.80
C TYR A 101 8.43 -5.56 9.10
N PRO A 102 9.54 -5.31 8.42
CA PRO A 102 10.47 -4.19 8.72
C PRO A 102 9.92 -2.85 8.20
N THR A 103 8.71 -2.50 8.59
CA THR A 103 8.01 -1.29 8.18
C THR A 103 8.71 -0.03 8.64
N GLU A 104 9.30 -0.04 9.84
CA GLU A 104 10.03 1.10 10.36
C GLU A 104 11.23 1.49 9.50
N ASP A 105 11.99 0.52 9.02
CA ASP A 105 13.14 0.77 8.15
C ASP A 105 12.69 1.30 6.78
N ALA A 106 11.56 0.80 6.26
CA ALA A 106 10.99 1.24 5.01
C ALA A 106 10.52 2.72 5.06
N PHE A 107 9.83 3.14 6.12
CA PHE A 107 9.42 4.54 6.29
C PHE A 107 10.62 5.50 6.38
N ARG A 108 11.62 5.14 7.16
CA ARG A 108 12.85 5.95 7.28
C ARG A 108 13.58 6.05 5.95
N TYR A 109 13.77 4.92 5.29
CA TYR A 109 14.40 4.88 3.96
C TYR A 109 13.64 5.76 2.96
N ALA A 110 12.32 5.66 2.91
CA ALA A 110 11.50 6.44 2.00
C ALA A 110 11.66 7.95 2.24
N ALA A 111 11.62 8.40 3.51
CA ALA A 111 11.83 9.79 3.87
C ALA A 111 13.23 10.29 3.47
N ASP A 112 14.26 9.50 3.78
CA ASP A 112 15.66 9.86 3.57
C ASP A 112 16.06 9.87 2.08
N ASN A 113 15.29 9.18 1.23
CA ASN A 113 15.48 9.11 -0.21
C ASN A 113 14.47 9.96 -1.02
N GLY A 114 13.76 10.89 -0.37
CA GLY A 114 12.99 11.92 -1.03
C GLY A 114 11.56 11.52 -1.44
N ALA A 115 11.03 10.42 -0.92
CA ALA A 115 9.60 10.15 -1.06
C ALA A 115 8.79 11.16 -0.25
N LEU A 116 7.71 11.69 -0.82
CA LEU A 116 6.82 12.64 -0.18
C LEU A 116 5.49 12.00 0.24
N ILE A 117 5.13 10.88 -0.35
CA ILE A 117 3.91 10.13 -0.08
C ILE A 117 4.29 8.68 0.17
N CYS A 118 3.88 8.12 1.30
CA CYS A 118 3.87 6.69 1.55
C CYS A 118 2.45 6.16 1.37
N GLN A 119 2.26 5.30 0.38
CA GLN A 119 1.01 4.59 0.17
C GLN A 119 1.14 3.18 0.75
N CYS A 120 0.26 2.83 1.67
CA CYS A 120 0.32 1.63 2.50
C CYS A 120 -1.00 0.84 2.39
N SER A 121 -0.97 -0.27 1.66
CA SER A 121 -2.13 -1.18 1.54
C SER A 121 -1.90 -2.42 2.42
N TYR A 122 -1.72 -2.21 3.71
CA TYR A 122 -1.60 -3.26 4.71
C TYR A 122 -2.11 -2.75 6.07
N GLY A 123 -2.37 -3.67 6.98
CA GLY A 123 -2.82 -3.37 8.33
C GLY A 123 -2.73 -4.60 9.22
N TYR A 124 -3.19 -4.48 10.46
CA TYR A 124 -3.22 -5.55 11.45
C TYR A 124 -4.66 -5.99 11.65
N SER A 125 -4.95 -7.22 11.22
CA SER A 125 -6.30 -7.80 11.34
C SER A 125 -6.62 -8.22 12.78
N TYR A 126 -7.92 -8.24 13.08
CA TYR A 126 -8.46 -8.70 14.36
C TYR A 126 -8.86 -10.18 14.32
N SER A 127 -8.88 -10.80 15.50
CA SER A 127 -9.40 -12.16 15.66
C SER A 127 -10.88 -12.16 16.03
N THR A 128 -11.33 -11.16 16.78
CA THR A 128 -12.70 -11.06 17.31
C THR A 128 -13.38 -9.73 17.04
N GLY A 129 -12.61 -8.68 16.70
CA GLY A 129 -13.12 -7.32 16.55
C GLY A 129 -13.74 -6.75 17.85
N SER A 130 -13.38 -7.30 19.00
CA SER A 130 -13.90 -6.82 20.29
C SER A 130 -13.28 -5.48 20.69
N LYS A 131 -13.99 -4.71 21.51
CA LYS A 131 -13.48 -3.43 22.02
C LYS A 131 -12.17 -3.58 22.78
N ASP A 132 -12.01 -4.67 23.53
CA ASP A 132 -10.80 -4.94 24.30
C ASP A 132 -9.61 -5.25 23.38
N GLU A 133 -9.86 -5.99 22.29
CA GLU A 133 -8.85 -6.29 21.28
C GLU A 133 -8.46 -5.02 20.50
N MET A 134 -9.42 -4.20 20.10
CA MET A 134 -9.15 -2.90 19.44
C MET A 134 -8.31 -1.98 20.33
N GLU A 135 -8.65 -1.86 21.62
CA GLU A 135 -7.87 -1.03 22.56
C GLU A 135 -6.48 -1.61 22.80
N ALA A 136 -6.34 -2.93 22.89
CA ALA A 136 -5.02 -3.57 23.02
C ALA A 136 -4.15 -3.31 21.79
N MET A 137 -4.72 -3.42 20.59
CA MET A 137 -4.02 -3.11 19.31
C MET A 137 -3.61 -1.63 19.26
N ARG A 138 -4.53 -0.73 19.63
CA ARG A 138 -4.24 0.69 19.72
C ARG A 138 -3.05 0.97 20.64
N GLN A 139 -3.08 0.42 21.85
CA GLN A 139 -2.00 0.62 22.83
C GLN A 139 -0.67 0.05 22.34
N TRP A 140 -0.70 -1.13 21.72
CA TRP A 140 0.48 -1.72 21.13
C TRP A 140 1.04 -0.84 20.03
N PHE A 141 0.21 -0.43 19.07
CA PHE A 141 0.64 0.42 17.94
C PHE A 141 1.20 1.76 18.42
N MET A 142 0.54 2.43 19.35
CA MET A 142 0.97 3.74 19.87
C MET A 142 2.36 3.70 20.55
N ASN A 143 2.82 2.52 20.95
CA ASN A 143 4.15 2.29 21.53
C ASN A 143 5.13 1.58 20.58
N SER A 144 4.75 1.35 19.33
CA SER A 144 5.55 0.62 18.35
C SER A 144 6.66 1.48 17.70
N SER A 145 7.70 0.80 17.21
CA SER A 145 8.72 1.41 16.35
C SER A 145 8.16 1.87 15.01
N GLU A 146 7.12 1.19 14.52
CA GLU A 146 6.44 1.57 13.29
C GLU A 146 5.76 2.94 13.41
N LYS A 147 5.00 3.16 14.49
CA LYS A 147 4.39 4.48 14.76
C LYS A 147 5.45 5.58 14.80
N ALA A 148 6.57 5.33 15.47
CA ALA A 148 7.67 6.30 15.52
C ALA A 148 8.32 6.55 14.14
N ALA A 149 8.32 5.56 13.25
CA ALA A 149 8.84 5.72 11.90
C ALA A 149 7.84 6.43 10.97
N ILE A 150 6.54 6.23 11.16
CA ILE A 150 5.48 7.02 10.51
C ILE A 150 5.62 8.50 10.88
N ASP A 151 5.77 8.81 12.18
CA ASP A 151 6.00 10.19 12.64
C ASP A 151 7.28 10.79 12.04
N TYR A 152 8.33 9.97 11.95
CA TYR A 152 9.58 10.40 11.31
C TYR A 152 9.36 10.78 9.85
N PHE A 153 8.65 9.96 9.08
CA PHE A 153 8.33 10.24 7.68
C PHE A 153 7.52 11.54 7.56
N ILE A 154 6.44 11.68 8.33
CA ILE A 154 5.58 12.87 8.33
C ILE A 154 6.38 14.13 8.63
N ALA A 155 7.32 14.06 9.57
CA ALA A 155 8.10 15.22 9.99
C ALA A 155 9.28 15.56 9.08
N ASN A 156 9.86 14.60 8.36
CA ASN A 156 11.16 14.77 7.71
C ASN A 156 11.18 14.61 6.19
N ALA A 157 10.18 13.97 5.59
CA ALA A 157 10.13 13.81 4.14
C ALA A 157 10.15 15.18 3.44
N GLY A 158 10.93 15.31 2.39
CA GLY A 158 11.07 16.54 1.61
C GLY A 158 11.76 17.72 2.31
N LYS A 159 12.06 17.63 3.61
CA LYS A 159 12.55 18.78 4.41
C LYS A 159 13.90 19.30 3.98
N ASN A 160 14.75 18.44 3.43
CA ASN A 160 16.10 18.80 3.01
C ASN A 160 16.23 19.01 1.50
N ASP A 161 15.12 18.91 0.76
CA ASP A 161 15.09 19.14 -0.67
C ASP A 161 14.51 20.54 -0.94
N PRO A 162 15.32 21.50 -1.42
CA PRO A 162 14.85 22.86 -1.70
C PRO A 162 13.81 22.91 -2.83
N ASP A 163 13.74 21.88 -3.66
CA ASP A 163 12.77 21.75 -4.75
C ASP A 163 11.51 20.99 -4.35
N SER A 164 11.44 20.53 -3.09
CA SER A 164 10.26 19.82 -2.59
C SER A 164 9.04 20.75 -2.57
N PRO A 165 7.89 20.33 -3.12
CA PRO A 165 6.67 21.12 -3.11
C PRO A 165 6.03 21.22 -1.71
N ILE A 166 6.44 20.37 -0.77
CA ILE A 166 5.94 20.32 0.62
C ILE A 166 7.08 20.09 1.59
N GLU A 167 6.90 20.58 2.83
CA GLU A 167 7.71 20.19 3.98
C GLU A 167 6.94 19.15 4.79
N GLY A 168 7.58 18.03 5.05
CA GLY A 168 6.94 16.87 5.67
C GLY A 168 6.34 15.91 4.63
N GLY A 169 5.90 14.72 5.08
CA GLY A 169 5.33 13.69 4.25
C GLY A 169 3.85 13.42 4.52
N VAL A 170 3.20 12.79 3.56
CA VAL A 170 1.83 12.28 3.71
C VAL A 170 1.89 10.75 3.74
N VAL A 171 1.25 10.16 4.73
CA VAL A 171 1.12 8.70 4.85
C VAL A 171 -0.35 8.33 4.67
N ILE A 172 -0.62 7.43 3.74
CA ILE A 172 -1.97 7.01 3.34
C ILE A 172 -2.11 5.52 3.58
N PHE A 173 -3.13 5.12 4.33
CA PHE A 173 -3.46 3.72 4.58
C PHE A 173 -4.82 3.34 4.04
N ALA A 174 -4.95 2.10 3.58
CA ALA A 174 -6.26 1.48 3.41
C ALA A 174 -6.91 1.29 4.78
N ALA A 175 -8.20 1.60 4.90
CA ALA A 175 -8.94 1.52 6.17
C ALA A 175 -9.13 0.09 6.71
N GLY A 176 -8.89 -0.92 5.85
CA GLY A 176 -9.00 -2.34 6.18
C GLY A 176 -10.13 -3.04 5.42
N ASN A 177 -10.13 -4.37 5.51
CA ASN A 177 -11.04 -5.25 4.78
C ASN A 177 -11.92 -6.13 5.67
N ASP A 178 -11.97 -5.86 6.97
CA ASP A 178 -12.68 -6.68 7.95
C ASP A 178 -14.11 -6.15 8.24
N GLY A 179 -14.60 -5.21 7.44
CA GLY A 179 -15.90 -4.55 7.65
C GLY A 179 -17.09 -5.48 7.58
N ASP A 180 -17.04 -6.55 6.78
CA ASP A 180 -18.08 -7.56 6.70
C ASP A 180 -18.08 -8.54 7.88
N LEU A 181 -16.92 -8.73 8.53
CA LEU A 181 -16.75 -9.65 9.66
C LEU A 181 -17.06 -8.99 11.00
N PHE A 182 -16.59 -7.76 11.21
CA PHE A 182 -16.60 -7.12 12.51
C PHE A 182 -17.32 -5.76 12.52
N GLY A 183 -17.79 -5.29 11.37
CA GLY A 183 -18.45 -3.98 11.25
C GLY A 183 -17.45 -2.82 11.34
N GLY A 184 -17.78 -1.81 12.12
CA GLY A 184 -16.95 -0.61 12.25
C GLY A 184 -15.77 -0.83 13.19
N VAL A 185 -14.73 -1.52 12.75
CA VAL A 185 -13.49 -1.70 13.51
C VAL A 185 -12.45 -0.66 13.11
N SER A 186 -11.66 -0.25 14.09
CA SER A 186 -10.53 0.68 13.90
C SER A 186 -9.25 -0.09 13.69
N GLU A 187 -8.87 -0.34 12.44
CA GLU A 187 -7.62 -1.04 12.13
C GLU A 187 -6.41 -0.10 12.21
N TYR A 188 -5.31 -0.62 12.72
CA TYR A 188 -4.03 0.10 12.76
C TYR A 188 -3.07 -0.44 11.69
N PRO A 189 -2.23 0.42 11.10
CA PRO A 189 -2.00 1.87 11.38
C PRO A 189 -3.07 2.84 10.84
N ALA A 190 -4.07 2.38 10.06
CA ALA A 190 -5.03 3.25 9.36
C ALA A 190 -5.82 4.19 10.30
N SER A 191 -6.11 3.76 11.53
CA SER A 191 -6.82 4.56 12.54
C SER A 191 -5.91 5.48 13.37
N TYR A 192 -4.67 5.69 12.94
CA TYR A 192 -3.79 6.67 13.55
C TYR A 192 -4.10 8.09 13.02
N GLU A 193 -4.40 9.03 13.90
CA GLU A 193 -4.85 10.39 13.55
C GLU A 193 -3.89 11.20 12.65
N ALA A 194 -2.63 10.79 12.53
CA ALA A 194 -1.65 11.49 11.71
C ALA A 194 -1.53 10.95 10.27
N VAL A 195 -2.26 9.90 9.93
CA VAL A 195 -2.28 9.33 8.58
C VAL A 195 -3.62 9.62 7.90
N VAL A 196 -3.69 9.41 6.59
CA VAL A 196 -4.94 9.49 5.83
C VAL A 196 -5.50 8.08 5.70
N SER A 197 -6.68 7.84 6.27
CA SER A 197 -7.40 6.57 6.21
C SER A 197 -8.39 6.56 5.06
N VAL A 198 -8.31 5.56 4.17
CA VAL A 198 -9.10 5.50 2.94
C VAL A 198 -9.95 4.23 2.90
N ALA A 199 -11.26 4.39 2.98
CA ALA A 199 -12.23 3.32 2.80
C ALA A 199 -12.49 3.02 1.32
N ALA A 200 -13.11 1.88 1.04
CA ALA A 200 -13.43 1.44 -0.31
C ALA A 200 -14.92 1.62 -0.63
N MET A 201 -15.21 2.02 -1.88
CA MET A 201 -16.56 2.00 -2.44
C MET A 201 -16.64 1.26 -3.77
N GLY A 202 -17.81 0.74 -4.05
CA GLY A 202 -18.15 0.16 -5.34
C GLY A 202 -18.44 1.23 -6.40
N SER A 203 -18.69 0.79 -7.64
CA SER A 203 -19.02 1.69 -8.76
C SER A 203 -20.42 2.30 -8.67
N ASP A 204 -21.25 1.83 -7.76
CA ASP A 204 -22.55 2.41 -7.40
C ASP A 204 -22.47 3.52 -6.33
N PHE A 205 -21.24 3.87 -5.92
CA PHE A 205 -20.94 4.85 -4.87
C PHE A 205 -21.44 4.43 -3.47
N LEU A 206 -21.71 3.15 -3.27
CA LEU A 206 -21.98 2.58 -1.95
C LEU A 206 -20.68 2.00 -1.35
N PRO A 207 -20.59 1.91 -0.01
CA PRO A 207 -19.47 1.24 0.62
C PRO A 207 -19.29 -0.18 0.07
N ALA A 208 -18.05 -0.56 -0.25
CA ALA A 208 -17.76 -1.95 -0.59
C ALA A 208 -18.05 -2.85 0.61
N TYR A 209 -18.54 -4.07 0.36
CA TYR A 209 -18.99 -4.98 1.44
C TYR A 209 -17.93 -5.26 2.51
N TYR A 210 -16.65 -5.27 2.10
CA TYR A 210 -15.51 -5.58 2.96
C TYR A 210 -14.92 -4.38 3.68
N THR A 211 -15.25 -3.16 3.25
CA THR A 211 -14.53 -1.97 3.74
C THR A 211 -14.75 -1.74 5.23
N CYS A 212 -13.69 -1.50 5.97
CA CYS A 212 -13.82 -0.96 7.31
C CYS A 212 -14.37 0.46 7.26
N TYR A 213 -15.18 0.81 8.24
CA TYR A 213 -15.78 2.13 8.41
C TYR A 213 -15.86 2.47 9.88
N ASN A 214 -15.39 3.63 10.25
CA ASN A 214 -15.34 4.12 11.63
C ASN A 214 -15.12 5.63 11.62
N ASP A 215 -15.03 6.25 12.78
CA ASP A 215 -14.86 7.70 12.91
C ASP A 215 -13.45 8.19 12.51
N GLU A 216 -12.49 7.27 12.35
CA GLU A 216 -11.11 7.57 11.93
C GLU A 216 -10.89 7.50 10.40
N VAL A 217 -11.90 7.11 9.63
CA VAL A 217 -11.81 7.13 8.15
C VAL A 217 -11.97 8.56 7.63
N ASP A 218 -10.98 9.03 6.88
CA ASP A 218 -10.97 10.41 6.35
C ASP A 218 -11.71 10.53 5.04
N ILE A 219 -11.51 9.58 4.13
CA ILE A 219 -12.10 9.62 2.78
C ILE A 219 -12.45 8.22 2.29
N THR A 220 -13.23 8.17 1.22
CA THR A 220 -13.57 6.94 0.50
C THR A 220 -13.14 7.05 -0.95
N ALA A 221 -12.58 5.97 -1.51
CA ALA A 221 -12.15 5.91 -2.90
C ALA A 221 -12.69 4.64 -3.60
N PRO A 222 -12.76 4.61 -4.94
CA PRO A 222 -13.13 3.41 -5.68
C PRO A 222 -12.16 2.25 -5.38
N GLY A 223 -12.63 1.24 -4.66
CA GLY A 223 -11.89 0.03 -4.31
C GLY A 223 -12.41 -1.22 -5.02
N GLY A 224 -13.57 -1.09 -5.65
CA GLY A 224 -14.29 -2.19 -6.27
C GLY A 224 -15.15 -2.98 -5.29
N ASP A 225 -16.15 -3.66 -5.81
CA ASP A 225 -17.03 -4.57 -5.08
C ASP A 225 -17.44 -5.71 -5.99
N LEU A 226 -16.85 -6.89 -5.77
CA LEU A 226 -17.12 -8.08 -6.60
C LEU A 226 -18.50 -8.69 -6.33
N TYR A 227 -19.16 -8.31 -5.23
CA TYR A 227 -20.51 -8.76 -4.89
C TYR A 227 -21.61 -7.77 -5.30
N ASN A 228 -21.24 -6.67 -5.96
CA ASN A 228 -22.22 -5.73 -6.46
C ASN A 228 -23.03 -6.35 -7.61
N SER A 229 -24.26 -6.76 -7.29
CA SER A 229 -25.16 -7.46 -8.23
C SER A 229 -25.61 -6.62 -9.42
N SER A 230 -25.51 -5.30 -9.33
CA SER A 230 -25.94 -4.38 -10.42
C SER A 230 -25.01 -4.39 -11.61
N LEU A 231 -23.74 -4.78 -11.41
CA LEU A 231 -22.72 -4.83 -12.47
C LEU A 231 -22.29 -6.25 -12.86
N GLY A 232 -22.73 -7.25 -12.10
CA GLY A 232 -22.17 -8.59 -12.15
C GLY A 232 -20.80 -8.69 -11.48
N THR A 233 -20.52 -9.86 -10.91
CA THR A 233 -19.30 -10.10 -10.12
C THR A 233 -18.00 -9.83 -10.88
N ASP A 234 -17.98 -10.07 -12.20
CA ASP A 234 -16.77 -9.96 -13.03
C ASP A 234 -16.40 -8.51 -13.40
N ASN A 235 -17.30 -7.56 -13.16
CA ASN A 235 -17.11 -6.15 -13.56
C ASN A 235 -17.02 -5.19 -12.38
N GLY A 236 -17.08 -5.69 -11.15
CA GLY A 236 -17.04 -4.87 -9.95
C GLY A 236 -15.63 -4.51 -9.45
N GLY A 237 -14.60 -5.15 -9.98
CA GLY A 237 -13.20 -4.95 -9.55
C GLY A 237 -12.53 -3.76 -10.22
N VAL A 238 -11.42 -3.34 -9.63
CA VAL A 238 -10.51 -2.33 -10.21
C VAL A 238 -9.46 -3.04 -11.06
N LEU A 239 -9.35 -2.66 -12.32
CA LEU A 239 -8.30 -3.16 -13.23
C LEU A 239 -6.98 -2.48 -12.95
N SER A 240 -5.90 -3.28 -12.90
CA SER A 240 -4.55 -2.76 -12.75
C SER A 240 -3.50 -3.73 -13.34
N THR A 241 -2.22 -3.42 -13.11
CA THR A 241 -1.09 -4.25 -13.53
C THR A 241 -0.92 -5.46 -12.62
N ILE A 242 -0.56 -6.60 -13.19
CA ILE A 242 -0.24 -7.84 -12.48
C ILE A 242 1.09 -8.41 -12.97
N LEU A 243 1.63 -9.39 -12.28
CA LEU A 243 2.78 -10.18 -12.75
C LEU A 243 2.40 -10.98 -13.99
N SER A 244 3.30 -11.07 -14.96
CA SER A 244 3.11 -11.80 -16.24
C SER A 244 4.00 -13.03 -16.32
#